data_3c3cc2262c520ab086cf95d852eff489
#
_entry.id   3c3cc2262c520ab086cf95d852eff489
#
_cell.length_a   1.000
_cell.length_b   1.000
_cell.length_c   1.000
_cell.angle_alpha   90.00
_cell.angle_beta   90.00
_cell.angle_gamma   90.00
#
_symmetry.space_group_name_H-M   'P 1'
#
loop_
_entity.id
_entity.type
_entity.pdbx_description
1 polymer ?
#
loop_
_entity_poly.entity_id
_entity_poly.type
_entity_poly.pdbx_seq_one_letter_code
_entity_poly.pdbx_strand_id
1 'polypeptide(L)'
;GLQAARRLRERLGPSVEVIDAEGDGLALLDLMEGVDHVILIDAVKGGGRPGTTVRLDVSRESRWGTLVPCSTHTMGVADAIDLARALGRLPKQIILYGIEIESIESGASLSGAVREGLDVAVEQVHQEVERARCMNCI
;
A
#
# COMPACT_ATOMS: atom_id res chain seq x y z
N GLY A 1 5.98 0.34 -6.53
CA GLY A 1 6.47 -0.22 -5.27
C GLY A 1 7.93 0.09 -4.97
N LEU A 2 8.87 -0.33 -5.82
CA LEU A 2 10.31 -0.27 -5.53
C LEU A 2 10.82 1.14 -5.15
N GLN A 3 10.40 2.17 -5.88
CA GLN A 3 10.82 3.55 -5.57
C GLN A 3 10.25 4.06 -4.26
N ALA A 4 9.00 3.72 -3.96
CA ALA A 4 8.37 4.07 -2.68
C ALA A 4 9.08 3.38 -1.52
N ALA A 5 9.34 2.08 -1.63
CA ALA A 5 10.04 1.31 -0.60
C ALA A 5 11.42 1.88 -0.30
N ARG A 6 12.19 2.22 -1.34
CA ARG A 6 13.51 2.83 -1.19
C ARG A 6 13.47 4.15 -0.43
N ARG A 7 12.59 5.06 -0.82
CA ARG A 7 12.42 6.37 -0.18
C ARG A 7 11.96 6.24 1.27
N LEU A 8 11.05 5.31 1.54
CA LEU A 8 10.56 5.08 2.90
C LEU A 8 11.63 4.49 3.82
N ARG A 9 12.48 3.57 3.33
CA ARG A 9 13.60 3.05 4.10
C ARG A 9 14.55 4.16 4.55
N GLU A 10 14.84 5.10 3.67
CA GLU A 10 15.70 6.25 3.97
C GLU A 10 15.07 7.17 5.02
N ARG A 11 13.76 7.37 5.00
CA ARG A 11 13.05 8.29 5.88
C ARG A 11 12.63 7.71 7.23
N LEU A 12 12.24 6.44 7.26
CA LEU A 12 11.65 5.82 8.46
C LEU A 12 12.68 5.20 9.38
N GLY A 13 13.88 4.92 8.89
CA GLY A 13 14.92 4.28 9.67
C GLY A 13 14.65 2.81 10.00
N PRO A 14 15.48 2.19 10.87
CA PRO A 14 15.45 0.76 11.10
C PRO A 14 14.31 0.24 11.96
N SER A 15 13.56 1.11 12.60
CA SER A 15 12.43 0.71 13.48
C SER A 15 11.17 0.30 12.72
N VAL A 16 11.12 0.55 11.41
CA VAL A 16 10.01 0.16 10.54
C VAL A 16 10.55 -0.75 9.46
N GLU A 17 9.96 -1.93 9.36
CA GLU A 17 10.28 -2.87 8.28
C GLU A 17 9.60 -2.41 6.99
N VAL A 18 10.38 -2.11 5.97
CA VAL A 18 9.89 -1.73 4.65
C VAL A 18 10.26 -2.82 3.65
N ILE A 19 9.25 -3.47 3.10
CA ILE A 19 9.39 -4.59 2.18
C ILE A 19 8.86 -4.21 0.81
N ASP A 20 9.59 -4.54 -0.23
CA ASP A 20 9.09 -4.52 -1.59
C ASP A 20 8.56 -5.92 -1.93
N ALA A 21 7.24 -6.07 -1.86
CA ALA A 21 6.58 -7.32 -2.23
C ALA A 21 6.38 -7.32 -3.76
N GLU A 22 7.31 -7.93 -4.46
CA GLU A 22 7.20 -8.10 -5.91
C GLU A 22 6.02 -9.00 -6.29
N GLY A 23 4.87 -8.38 -6.50
CA GLY A 23 3.81 -8.93 -7.33
C GLY A 23 3.10 -10.21 -6.93
N ASP A 24 3.38 -10.79 -5.77
CA ASP A 24 2.75 -12.04 -5.35
C ASP A 24 1.84 -11.81 -4.11
N GLY A 25 0.53 -11.95 -4.34
CA GLY A 25 -0.46 -11.84 -3.27
C GLY A 25 -0.28 -12.89 -2.16
N LEU A 26 0.25 -14.09 -2.49
CA LEU A 26 0.56 -15.10 -1.49
C LEU A 26 1.73 -14.67 -0.62
N ALA A 27 2.76 -14.07 -1.21
CA ALA A 27 3.87 -13.50 -0.44
C ALA A 27 3.39 -12.39 0.50
N LEU A 28 2.45 -11.57 0.05
CA LEU A 28 1.84 -10.54 0.89
C LEU A 28 1.09 -11.14 2.08
N LEU A 29 0.38 -12.23 1.88
CA LEU A 29 -0.32 -12.94 2.95
C LEU A 29 0.65 -13.41 4.05
N ASP A 30 1.78 -14.00 3.65
CA ASP A 30 2.81 -14.45 4.59
C ASP A 30 3.46 -13.26 5.33
N LEU A 31 3.71 -12.16 4.64
CA LEU A 31 4.29 -10.95 5.23
C LEU A 31 3.37 -10.27 6.25
N MET A 32 2.06 -10.39 6.09
CA MET A 32 1.07 -9.84 7.01
C MET A 32 0.87 -10.69 8.27
N GLU A 33 1.30 -11.96 8.25
CA GLU A 33 1.08 -12.88 9.37
C GLU A 33 1.82 -12.42 10.63
N GLY A 34 1.09 -12.30 11.74
CA GLY A 34 1.65 -11.89 13.03
C GLY A 34 1.97 -10.40 13.16
N VAL A 35 1.61 -9.59 12.16
CA VAL A 35 1.80 -8.13 12.18
C VAL A 35 0.49 -7.43 12.51
N ASP A 36 0.53 -6.50 13.46
CA ASP A 36 -0.68 -5.77 13.90
C ASP A 36 -1.02 -4.59 12.99
N HIS A 37 -0.03 -3.90 12.45
CA HIS A 37 -0.21 -2.71 11.61
C HIS A 37 0.55 -2.85 10.31
N VAL A 38 -0.16 -2.71 9.20
CA VAL A 38 0.38 -2.79 7.84
C VAL A 38 -0.02 -1.54 7.06
N ILE A 39 0.94 -0.96 6.37
CA ILE A 39 0.69 0.08 5.37
C ILE A 39 1.12 -0.45 4.02
N LEU A 40 0.19 -0.46 3.09
CA LEU A 40 0.42 -0.88 1.71
C LEU A 40 0.47 0.34 0.80
N ILE A 41 1.37 0.32 -0.18
CA ILE A 41 1.41 1.31 -1.24
C ILE A 41 1.36 0.56 -2.56
N ASP A 42 0.35 0.83 -3.36
CA ASP A 42 0.15 0.15 -4.64
C ASP A 42 -0.32 1.12 -5.73
N ALA A 43 -0.02 0.76 -6.96
CA ALA A 43 -0.55 1.45 -8.12
C ALA A 43 -1.97 0.95 -8.41
N VAL A 44 -2.90 1.86 -8.62
CA VAL A 44 -4.30 1.55 -8.88
C VAL A 44 -4.76 2.16 -10.19
N LYS A 45 -5.72 1.52 -10.83
CA LYS A 45 -6.37 2.02 -12.04
C LYS A 45 -7.88 2.04 -11.82
N GLY A 46 -8.36 3.09 -11.20
CA GLY A 46 -9.77 3.31 -10.91
C GLY A 46 -10.47 4.28 -11.87
N GLY A 47 -9.77 4.77 -12.89
CA GLY A 47 -10.30 5.77 -13.83
C GLY A 47 -10.20 7.21 -13.33
N GLY A 48 -9.53 7.44 -12.21
CA GLY A 48 -9.25 8.76 -11.69
C GLY A 48 -8.11 9.47 -12.42
N ARG A 49 -7.82 10.70 -12.00
CA ARG A 49 -6.70 11.48 -12.55
C ARG A 49 -5.37 10.82 -12.13
N PRO A 50 -4.44 10.59 -13.08
CA PRO A 50 -3.12 10.04 -12.75
C PRO A 50 -2.39 10.86 -11.68
N GLY A 51 -1.75 10.16 -10.75
CA GLY A 51 -1.06 10.77 -9.61
C GLY A 51 -1.95 11.07 -8.41
N THR A 52 -3.27 10.90 -8.51
CA THR A 52 -4.16 11.02 -7.35
C THR A 52 -3.85 9.92 -6.34
N THR A 53 -3.66 10.30 -5.09
CA THR A 53 -3.41 9.37 -3.99
C THR A 53 -4.68 9.22 -3.17
N VAL A 54 -5.08 7.97 -2.95
CA VAL A 54 -6.23 7.61 -2.13
C VAL A 54 -5.75 6.83 -0.92
N ARG A 55 -6.21 7.19 0.28
CA ARG A 55 -5.97 6.47 1.52
C ARG A 55 -7.23 5.73 1.95
N LEU A 56 -7.11 4.44 2.15
CA LEU A 56 -8.22 3.57 2.59
C LEU A 56 -7.83 2.79 3.84
N ASP A 57 -8.70 2.79 4.84
CA ASP A 57 -8.58 1.87 5.98
C ASP A 57 -9.30 0.56 5.63
N VAL A 58 -8.55 -0.38 5.10
CA VAL A 58 -9.04 -1.66 4.60
C VAL A 58 -9.57 -2.55 5.73
N SER A 59 -9.04 -2.40 6.93
CA SER A 59 -9.48 -3.17 8.09
C SER A 59 -10.92 -2.86 8.51
N ARG A 60 -11.41 -1.67 8.20
CA ARG A 60 -12.77 -1.20 8.51
C ARG A 60 -13.72 -1.23 7.32
N GLU A 61 -13.20 -1.17 6.11
CA GLU A 61 -13.99 -1.04 4.88
C GLU A 61 -14.31 -2.41 4.29
N SER A 62 -15.59 -2.78 4.24
CA SER A 62 -16.02 -4.06 3.68
C SER A 62 -16.13 -4.07 2.14
N ARG A 63 -16.17 -2.89 1.52
CA ARG A 63 -16.34 -2.73 0.06
C ARG A 63 -15.09 -2.21 -0.65
N TRP A 64 -13.96 -2.31 0.00
CA TRP A 64 -12.73 -1.73 -0.52
C TRP A 64 -12.31 -2.26 -1.92
N GLY A 65 -12.64 -3.51 -2.24
CA GLY A 65 -12.38 -4.11 -3.56
C GLY A 65 -13.14 -3.45 -4.71
N THR A 66 -14.26 -2.76 -4.41
CA THR A 66 -14.99 -1.95 -5.41
C THR A 66 -14.38 -0.56 -5.58
N LEU A 67 -13.62 -0.09 -4.58
CA LEU A 67 -12.95 1.21 -4.58
C LEU A 67 -11.57 1.15 -5.23
N VAL A 68 -10.98 -0.04 -5.33
CA VAL A 68 -9.65 -0.28 -5.93
C VAL A 68 -9.76 -1.42 -6.96
N PRO A 69 -10.30 -1.15 -8.15
CA PRO A 69 -10.75 -2.21 -9.06
C PRO A 69 -9.65 -2.98 -9.80
N CYS A 70 -8.39 -2.59 -9.75
CA CYS A 70 -7.36 -3.29 -10.51
C CYS A 70 -5.98 -3.15 -9.85
N SER A 71 -5.46 -4.26 -9.35
CA SER A 71 -4.02 -4.38 -9.18
C SER A 71 -3.41 -5.03 -10.44
N THR A 72 -2.16 -4.69 -10.71
CA THR A 72 -1.42 -5.15 -11.89
C THR A 72 -0.95 -6.60 -11.77
N HIS A 73 -1.31 -7.31 -10.72
CA HIS A 73 -0.78 -8.62 -10.37
C HIS A 73 -1.83 -9.73 -10.55
N THR A 74 -1.37 -10.93 -10.86
CA THR A 74 -2.21 -12.12 -11.13
C THR A 74 -3.08 -12.49 -9.92
N MET A 75 -2.57 -12.29 -8.72
CA MET A 75 -3.31 -12.29 -7.46
C MET A 75 -3.04 -10.93 -6.81
N GLY A 76 -4.04 -10.05 -6.85
CA GLY A 76 -3.88 -8.68 -6.40
C GLY A 76 -3.82 -8.54 -4.88
N VAL A 77 -3.47 -7.34 -4.44
CA VAL A 77 -3.57 -6.92 -3.04
C VAL A 77 -4.97 -7.19 -2.48
N ALA A 78 -6.01 -6.97 -3.30
CA ALA A 78 -7.40 -7.24 -2.96
C ALA A 78 -7.64 -8.69 -2.57
N ASP A 79 -7.21 -9.59 -3.44
CA ASP A 79 -7.40 -11.02 -3.24
C ASP A 79 -6.65 -11.53 -2.00
N ALA A 80 -5.44 -11.03 -1.78
CA ALA A 80 -4.65 -11.37 -0.60
C ALA A 80 -5.33 -10.93 0.71
N ILE A 81 -5.91 -9.74 0.73
CA ILE A 81 -6.62 -9.22 1.89
C ILE A 81 -7.92 -10.00 2.13
N ASP A 82 -8.68 -10.29 1.08
CA ASP A 82 -9.90 -11.09 1.19
C ASP A 82 -9.60 -12.50 1.70
N LEU A 83 -8.52 -13.11 1.22
CA LEU A 83 -8.07 -14.42 1.70
C LEU A 83 -7.63 -14.36 3.16
N ALA A 84 -6.86 -13.35 3.56
CA ALA A 84 -6.45 -13.15 4.95
C ALA A 84 -7.66 -12.98 5.87
N ARG A 85 -8.66 -12.25 5.42
CA ARG A 85 -9.93 -12.06 6.14
C ARG A 85 -10.68 -13.40 6.32
N ALA A 86 -10.79 -14.19 5.26
CA ALA A 86 -11.44 -15.49 5.29
C ALA A 86 -10.73 -16.49 6.22
N LEU A 87 -9.41 -16.41 6.30
CA LEU A 87 -8.58 -17.25 7.18
C LEU A 87 -8.48 -16.74 8.62
N GLY A 88 -9.09 -15.61 8.94
CA GLY A 88 -8.96 -14.99 10.27
C GLY A 88 -7.56 -14.49 10.59
N ARG A 89 -6.75 -14.17 9.59
CA ARG A 89 -5.35 -13.73 9.71
C ARG A 89 -5.13 -12.27 9.33
N LEU A 90 -6.19 -11.49 9.27
CA LEU A 90 -6.09 -10.08 8.93
C LEU A 90 -5.40 -9.31 10.06
N PRO A 91 -4.40 -8.46 9.76
CA PRO A 91 -3.86 -7.52 10.72
C PRO A 91 -4.93 -6.64 11.37
N LYS A 92 -4.68 -6.14 12.57
CA LYS A 92 -5.63 -5.26 13.28
C LYS A 92 -5.92 -3.99 12.50
N GLN A 93 -4.91 -3.46 11.82
CA GLN A 93 -5.04 -2.30 10.96
C GLN A 93 -4.27 -2.48 9.66
N ILE A 94 -4.96 -2.28 8.54
CA ILE A 94 -4.35 -2.22 7.21
C ILE A 94 -4.77 -0.91 6.56
N ILE A 95 -3.80 -0.08 6.23
CA ILE A 95 -4.00 1.14 5.46
C ILE A 95 -3.42 0.94 4.07
N LEU A 96 -4.21 1.24 3.06
CA LEU A 96 -3.79 1.22 1.66
C LEU A 96 -3.66 2.64 1.13
N TYR A 97 -2.51 2.96 0.59
CA TYR A 97 -2.28 4.13 -0.24
C TYR A 97 -2.26 3.70 -1.70
N GLY A 98 -3.33 4.00 -2.42
CA GLY A 98 -3.44 3.77 -3.85
C GLY A 98 -3.01 5.00 -4.64
N ILE A 99 -2.13 4.83 -5.62
CA ILE A 99 -1.70 5.91 -6.52
C ILE A 99 -2.26 5.61 -7.90
N GLU A 100 -3.11 6.49 -8.41
CA GLU A 100 -3.72 6.34 -9.73
C GLU A 100 -2.67 6.41 -10.84
N ILE A 101 -2.69 5.44 -11.76
CA ILE A 101 -1.80 5.37 -12.90
C ILE A 101 -2.59 5.38 -14.22
N GLU A 102 -1.95 5.86 -15.30
CA GLU A 102 -2.54 5.89 -16.64
C GLU A 102 -2.52 4.54 -17.33
N SER A 103 -1.42 3.82 -17.19
CA SER A 103 -1.17 2.56 -17.90
C SER A 103 -0.51 1.54 -17.00
N ILE A 104 -0.85 0.29 -17.26
CA ILE A 104 -0.33 -0.90 -16.55
C ILE A 104 0.84 -1.53 -17.34
N GLU A 105 1.32 -0.91 -18.40
CA GLU A 105 2.39 -1.48 -19.23
C GLU A 105 3.68 -1.67 -18.43
N SER A 106 4.14 -2.90 -18.37
CA SER A 106 5.39 -3.26 -17.72
C SER A 106 6.56 -2.57 -18.40
N GLY A 107 7.40 -1.91 -17.62
CA GLY A 107 8.59 -1.20 -18.12
C GLY A 107 8.36 0.23 -18.53
N ALA A 108 7.14 0.76 -18.48
CA ALA A 108 6.89 2.18 -18.69
C ALA A 108 7.50 3.01 -17.55
N SER A 109 8.15 4.12 -17.90
CA SER A 109 8.60 5.09 -16.91
C SER A 109 7.39 5.77 -16.27
N LEU A 110 7.49 6.10 -14.97
CA LEU A 110 6.45 6.84 -14.28
C LEU A 110 6.27 8.23 -14.89
N SER A 111 5.02 8.61 -15.16
CA SER A 111 4.71 9.98 -15.57
C SER A 111 5.05 10.97 -14.46
N GLY A 112 5.20 12.26 -14.80
CA GLY A 112 5.44 13.32 -13.81
C GLY A 112 4.35 13.36 -12.75
N ALA A 113 3.08 13.22 -13.14
CA ALA A 113 1.94 13.21 -12.23
C ALA A 113 1.99 12.02 -11.24
N VAL A 114 2.37 10.85 -11.70
CA VAL A 114 2.50 9.65 -10.85
C VAL A 114 3.69 9.79 -9.90
N ARG A 115 4.80 10.39 -10.32
CA ARG A 115 5.94 10.69 -9.44
C ARG A 115 5.55 11.65 -8.31
N GLU A 116 4.79 12.70 -8.63
CA GLU A 116 4.26 13.62 -7.62
C GLU A 116 3.31 12.92 -6.65
N GLY A 117 2.43 12.06 -7.16
CA GLY A 117 1.56 11.24 -6.33
C GLY A 117 2.32 10.29 -5.41
N LEU A 118 3.43 9.72 -5.90
CA LEU A 118 4.32 8.90 -5.09
C LEU A 118 4.98 9.72 -3.97
N ASP A 119 5.43 10.93 -4.27
CA ASP A 119 6.03 11.83 -3.26
C ASP A 119 5.00 12.18 -2.17
N VAL A 120 3.77 12.47 -2.55
CA VAL A 120 2.66 12.72 -1.62
C VAL A 120 2.38 11.49 -0.76
N ALA A 121 2.29 10.31 -1.34
CA ALA A 121 2.05 9.08 -0.61
C ALA A 121 3.18 8.78 0.40
N VAL A 122 4.44 8.92 0.00
CA VAL A 122 5.59 8.73 0.89
C VAL A 122 5.54 9.69 2.07
N GLU A 123 5.22 10.96 1.83
CA GLU A 123 5.10 11.96 2.90
C GLU A 123 3.94 11.63 3.85
N GLN A 124 2.80 11.25 3.33
CA GLN A 124 1.64 10.86 4.14
C GLN A 124 1.91 9.61 4.99
N VAL A 125 2.56 8.61 4.42
CA VAL A 125 2.97 7.40 5.14
C VAL A 125 3.96 7.75 6.26
N HIS A 126 4.94 8.59 5.96
CA HIS A 126 5.90 9.05 6.96
C HIS A 126 5.19 9.74 8.13
N GLN A 127 4.28 10.66 7.86
CA GLN A 127 3.49 11.35 8.88
C GLN A 127 2.61 10.38 9.69
N GLU A 128 2.02 9.39 9.06
CA GLU A 128 1.19 8.38 9.72
C GLU A 128 2.01 7.51 10.67
N VAL A 129 3.19 7.07 10.26
CA VAL A 129 4.11 6.31 11.09
C VAL A 129 4.59 7.14 12.29
N GLU A 130 4.95 8.40 12.07
CA GLU A 130 5.38 9.29 13.17
C GLU A 130 4.27 9.53 14.19
N ARG A 131 3.03 9.69 13.76
CA ARG A 131 1.88 9.80 14.67
C ARG A 131 1.67 8.52 15.48
N ALA A 132 1.79 7.36 14.86
CA ALA A 132 1.67 6.07 15.55
C ALA A 132 2.80 5.89 16.59
N ARG A 133 4.01 6.34 16.29
CA ARG A 133 5.13 6.34 17.25
C ARG A 133 4.85 7.24 18.44
N CYS A 134 4.31 8.42 18.22
CA CYS A 134 3.94 9.34 19.30
C CYS A 134 2.86 8.77 20.22
N MET A 135 1.91 8.01 19.69
CA MET A 135 0.87 7.35 20.49
C MET A 135 1.41 6.21 21.36
N ASN A 136 2.52 5.60 20.96
CA ASN A 136 3.18 4.53 21.70
C ASN A 136 4.29 5.03 22.66
N CYS A 137 4.60 6.30 22.65
CA CYS A 137 5.52 6.95 23.59
C CYS A 137 4.74 7.43 24.81
N ILE A 138 4.61 6.56 25.77
CA ILE A 138 4.11 6.92 27.11
C ILE A 138 5.29 7.07 28.06
#